data_5242bb537fed258446cab6e028eece6e
#
_entry.id   5242bb537fed258446cab6e028eece6e
#
_cell.length_a   1.000
_cell.length_b   1.000
_cell.length_c   1.000
_cell.angle_alpha   90.00
_cell.angle_beta   90.00
_cell.angle_gamma   90.00
#
_symmetry.space_group_name_H-M   'P 1'
#
loop_
_entity.id
_entity.type
_entity.pdbx_description
1 polymer ?
#
loop_
_entity_poly.entity_id
_entity_poly.type
_entity_poly.pdbx_seq_one_letter_code
_entity_poly.pdbx_strand_id
1 'polypeptide(L)'
;MLRPWDDELEQMVQKYDYIGAPWPDGTELYSRMFKGVSAVKKFLSPRICYVGNGGLSLRNIPKTMELLNRYEKYRKCWNTGDDCFFANYVQENDIGFRVAPLEAAEKFALESNARELITAGRIPWGVHAWEKYYPEIIKNEQWIYRSNSHNIF
;
A
#
# COMPACT_ATOMS: atom_id res chain seq x y z
N MET A 1 -9.81 -7.68 -8.89
CA MET A 1 -8.98 -8.60 -8.07
C MET A 1 -8.56 -9.77 -8.94
N LEU A 2 -7.35 -10.29 -8.76
CA LEU A 2 -6.80 -11.41 -9.53
C LEU A 2 -6.95 -12.76 -8.81
N ARG A 3 -7.07 -12.73 -7.48
CA ARG A 3 -7.32 -13.88 -6.62
C ARG A 3 -8.58 -13.63 -5.79
N PRO A 4 -9.34 -14.67 -5.41
CA PRO A 4 -10.44 -14.54 -4.46
C PRO A 4 -9.92 -14.17 -3.07
N TRP A 5 -10.83 -13.70 -2.21
CA TRP A 5 -10.56 -13.62 -0.78
C TRP A 5 -10.35 -15.05 -0.24
N ASP A 6 -9.27 -15.26 0.46
CA ASP A 6 -8.87 -16.56 1.01
C ASP A 6 -8.33 -16.41 2.44
N ASP A 7 -8.01 -17.54 3.07
CA ASP A 7 -7.52 -17.57 4.45
C ASP A 7 -6.18 -16.84 4.62
N GLU A 8 -5.34 -16.80 3.58
CA GLU A 8 -4.06 -16.08 3.63
C GLU A 8 -4.30 -14.57 3.70
N LEU A 9 -5.23 -14.04 2.90
CA LEU A 9 -5.60 -12.63 2.95
C LEU A 9 -6.27 -12.28 4.27
N GLU A 10 -7.14 -13.15 4.79
CA GLU A 10 -7.78 -12.98 6.09
C GLU A 10 -6.75 -12.88 7.23
N GLN A 11 -5.74 -13.73 7.23
CA GLN A 11 -4.64 -13.67 8.19
C GLN A 11 -3.85 -12.37 8.07
N MET A 12 -3.61 -11.89 6.85
CA MET A 12 -2.93 -10.60 6.66
C MET A 12 -3.74 -9.43 7.24
N VAL A 13 -5.06 -9.41 7.02
CA VAL A 13 -5.96 -8.37 7.56
C VAL A 13 -5.95 -8.35 9.08
N GLN A 14 -5.88 -9.51 9.72
CA GLN A 14 -5.80 -9.60 11.18
C GLN A 14 -4.42 -9.21 11.72
N LYS A 15 -3.37 -9.46 10.96
CA LYS A 15 -1.99 -9.23 11.38
C LYS A 15 -1.53 -7.78 11.22
N TYR A 16 -2.01 -7.08 10.19
CA TYR A 16 -1.55 -5.75 9.83
C TYR A 16 -2.67 -4.72 9.91
N ASP A 17 -2.33 -3.50 10.30
CA ASP A 17 -3.26 -2.37 10.34
C ASP A 17 -3.29 -1.61 9.01
N TYR A 18 -2.24 -1.79 8.19
CA TYR A 18 -2.12 -1.25 6.85
C TYR A 18 -1.38 -2.21 5.92
N ILE A 19 -1.98 -2.50 4.76
CA ILE A 19 -1.35 -3.24 3.67
C ILE A 19 -1.61 -2.45 2.38
N GLY A 20 -0.57 -2.06 1.66
CA GLY A 20 -0.68 -1.40 0.35
C GLY A 20 0.33 -1.98 -0.64
N ALA A 21 0.18 -1.66 -1.92
CA ALA A 21 1.14 -2.08 -2.93
C ALA A 21 2.54 -1.53 -2.60
N PRO A 22 3.61 -2.25 -2.91
CA PRO A 22 4.97 -1.76 -2.70
C PRO A 22 5.35 -0.68 -3.73
N TRP A 23 6.30 0.16 -3.35
CA TRP A 23 7.05 1.03 -4.25
C TRP A 23 8.39 0.35 -4.58
N PRO A 24 8.61 -0.17 -5.79
CA PRO A 24 9.81 -0.96 -6.11
C PRO A 24 11.12 -0.20 -5.89
N ASP A 25 11.13 1.09 -6.27
CA ASP A 25 12.29 1.97 -6.08
C ASP A 25 12.33 2.64 -4.70
N GLY A 26 11.34 2.35 -3.88
CA GLY A 26 11.14 3.02 -2.61
C GLY A 26 10.64 4.46 -2.73
N THR A 27 10.23 5.03 -1.62
CA THR A 27 9.79 6.43 -1.50
C THR A 27 10.53 7.10 -0.36
N GLU A 28 11.19 8.23 -0.66
CA GLU A 28 11.83 9.04 0.38
C GLU A 28 10.78 9.76 1.22
N LEU A 29 10.79 9.52 2.52
CA LEU A 29 9.79 10.05 3.44
C LEU A 29 9.83 11.57 3.62
N TYR A 30 11.01 12.11 3.83
CA TYR A 30 11.16 13.49 4.26
C TYR A 30 11.14 14.51 3.12
N SER A 31 11.32 14.08 1.87
CA SER A 31 11.45 15.02 0.75
C SER A 31 10.17 15.72 0.36
N ARG A 32 9.04 15.11 0.67
CA ARG A 32 7.71 15.58 0.25
C ARG A 32 6.82 16.05 1.39
N MET A 33 7.21 15.77 2.64
CA MET A 33 6.31 15.84 3.80
C MET A 33 6.03 17.25 4.32
N PHE A 34 6.99 18.15 4.28
CA PHE A 34 6.83 19.49 4.85
C PHE A 34 7.28 20.57 3.89
N LYS A 35 6.39 21.50 3.57
CA LYS A 35 6.77 22.72 2.85
C LYS A 35 7.81 23.49 3.65
N GLY A 36 8.95 23.81 3.05
CA GLY A 36 10.00 24.62 3.67
C GLY A 36 11.12 23.84 4.36
N VAL A 37 11.08 22.53 4.42
CA VAL A 37 12.08 21.69 5.11
C VAL A 37 13.29 21.35 4.21
N SER A 38 13.40 21.92 3.02
CA SER A 38 14.52 21.64 2.10
C SER A 38 15.92 21.92 2.71
N ALA A 39 16.02 22.83 3.68
CA ALA A 39 17.26 23.13 4.37
C ALA A 39 17.64 22.08 5.44
N VAL A 40 16.65 21.44 6.07
CA VAL A 40 16.88 20.39 7.09
C VAL A 40 17.18 19.04 6.42
N LYS A 41 16.78 18.85 5.18
CA LYS A 41 16.99 17.64 4.40
C LYS A 41 18.46 17.19 4.30
N LYS A 42 19.40 18.13 4.30
CA LYS A 42 20.85 17.83 4.23
C LYS A 42 21.39 17.13 5.47
N PHE A 43 20.67 17.19 6.59
CA PHE A 43 21.11 16.67 7.88
C PHE A 43 20.38 15.38 8.30
N LEU A 44 19.27 15.06 7.67
CA LEU A 44 18.53 13.83 7.95
C LEU A 44 18.78 12.87 6.80
N SER A 45 19.37 11.72 7.08
CA SER A 45 19.45 10.64 6.11
C SER A 45 18.03 10.30 5.63
N PRO A 46 17.75 10.33 4.32
CA PRO A 46 16.42 9.99 3.82
C PRO A 46 16.14 8.55 4.20
N ARG A 47 15.03 8.32 4.89
CA ARG A 47 14.54 6.98 5.08
C ARG A 47 13.72 6.59 3.87
N ILE A 48 14.09 5.48 3.25
CA ILE A 48 13.39 4.93 2.09
C ILE A 48 12.36 3.93 2.59
N CYS A 49 11.10 4.14 2.23
CA CYS A 49 10.03 3.19 2.44
C CYS A 49 9.66 2.48 1.15
N TYR A 50 9.44 1.19 1.27
CA TYR A 50 9.10 0.33 0.14
C TYR A 50 7.62 -0.10 0.12
N VAL A 51 6.87 0.13 1.19
CA VAL A 51 5.46 -0.29 1.31
C VAL A 51 4.60 0.87 1.74
N GLY A 52 3.45 1.03 1.10
CA GLY A 52 2.46 1.99 1.54
C GLY A 52 1.63 2.65 0.46
N ASN A 53 1.69 2.21 -0.79
CA ASN A 53 0.84 2.78 -1.84
C ASN A 53 -0.65 2.65 -1.47
N GLY A 54 -1.36 3.78 -1.45
CA GLY A 54 -2.75 3.89 -1.02
C GLY A 54 -3.79 3.56 -2.08
N GLY A 55 -3.37 3.44 -3.35
CA GLY A 55 -4.30 3.25 -4.46
C GLY A 55 -5.06 1.92 -4.41
N LEU A 56 -4.41 0.86 -3.92
CA LEU A 56 -5.05 -0.38 -3.50
C LEU A 56 -4.48 -0.75 -2.14
N SER A 57 -5.25 -0.54 -1.10
CA SER A 57 -4.82 -0.81 0.27
C SER A 57 -5.95 -1.38 1.14
N LEU A 58 -5.58 -2.19 2.12
CA LEU A 58 -6.44 -2.59 3.23
C LEU A 58 -6.03 -1.82 4.49
N ARG A 59 -7.01 -1.40 5.27
CA ARG A 59 -6.81 -0.59 6.47
C ARG A 59 -7.70 -1.06 7.61
N ASN A 60 -7.13 -1.17 8.79
CA ASN A 60 -7.88 -1.31 10.03
C ASN A 60 -8.58 0.04 10.33
N ILE A 61 -9.87 0.14 10.02
CA ILE A 61 -10.62 1.40 10.12
C ILE A 61 -10.65 1.96 11.55
N PRO A 62 -11.00 1.18 12.60
CA PRO A 62 -10.94 1.67 13.96
C PRO A 62 -9.57 2.27 14.34
N LYS A 63 -8.48 1.57 14.01
CA LYS A 63 -7.12 2.03 14.29
C LYS A 63 -6.75 3.27 13.47
N THR A 64 -7.15 3.31 12.21
CA THR A 64 -6.95 4.47 11.34
C THR A 64 -7.64 5.71 11.89
N MET A 65 -8.87 5.60 12.36
CA MET A 65 -9.63 6.71 12.96
C MET A 65 -9.00 7.20 14.27
N GLU A 66 -8.55 6.27 15.12
CA GLU A 66 -7.80 6.61 16.34
C GLU A 66 -6.57 7.47 16.01
N LEU A 67 -5.79 7.04 15.01
CA LEU A 67 -4.57 7.72 14.62
C LEU A 67 -4.82 9.09 13.96
N LEU A 68 -5.85 9.22 13.16
CA LEU A 68 -6.23 10.51 12.57
C LEU A 68 -6.55 11.55 13.64
N ASN A 69 -7.16 11.15 14.75
CA ASN A 69 -7.43 12.01 15.89
C ASN A 69 -6.13 12.31 16.68
N ARG A 70 -5.33 11.28 16.97
CA ARG A 70 -4.07 11.40 17.73
C ARG A 70 -3.08 12.33 17.03
N TYR A 71 -2.97 12.21 15.71
CA TYR A 71 -2.02 12.96 14.89
C TYR A 71 -2.66 14.13 14.12
N GLU A 72 -3.81 14.64 14.54
CA GLU A 72 -4.57 15.69 13.83
C GLU A 72 -3.72 16.92 13.48
N LYS A 73 -2.87 17.37 14.41
CA LYS A 73 -1.99 18.53 14.21
C LYS A 73 -1.02 18.29 13.04
N TYR A 74 -0.42 17.11 12.96
CA TYR A 74 0.54 16.77 11.91
C TYR A 74 -0.17 16.51 10.59
N ARG A 75 -1.32 15.85 10.61
CA ARG A 75 -2.15 15.60 9.45
C ARG A 75 -2.56 16.91 8.75
N LYS A 76 -2.89 17.95 9.49
CA LYS A 76 -3.24 19.28 8.93
C LYS A 76 -2.07 19.94 8.18
N CYS A 77 -0.84 19.61 8.54
CA CYS A 77 0.39 20.12 7.90
C CYS A 77 0.95 19.17 6.83
N TRP A 78 0.28 18.03 6.60
CA TRP A 78 0.74 17.01 5.67
C TRP A 78 0.44 17.42 4.22
N ASN A 79 1.44 17.34 3.35
CA ASN A 79 1.36 17.86 1.97
C ASN A 79 1.40 16.76 0.90
N THR A 80 1.45 15.49 1.30
CA THR A 80 1.49 14.36 0.37
C THR A 80 0.28 13.46 0.54
N GLY A 81 0.22 12.37 -0.19
CA GLY A 81 -0.83 11.37 -0.06
C GLY A 81 -0.96 10.80 1.35
N ASP A 82 -2.13 10.35 1.68
CA ASP A 82 -2.45 9.70 2.95
C ASP A 82 -1.68 8.40 3.15
N ASP A 83 -1.31 7.74 2.06
CA ASP A 83 -0.48 6.55 2.03
C ASP A 83 0.89 6.78 2.68
N CYS A 84 1.57 7.87 2.31
CA CYS A 84 2.83 8.25 2.94
C CYS A 84 2.65 8.59 4.43
N PHE A 85 1.52 9.15 4.81
CA PHE A 85 1.23 9.46 6.20
C PHE A 85 1.13 8.19 7.05
N PHE A 86 0.29 7.23 6.64
CA PHE A 86 0.09 6.00 7.41
C PHE A 86 1.27 5.04 7.31
N ALA A 87 1.75 4.79 6.11
CA ALA A 87 2.78 3.78 5.91
C ALA A 87 4.14 4.16 6.49
N ASN A 88 4.38 5.45 6.64
CA ASN A 88 5.70 5.94 7.01
C ASN A 88 5.67 6.75 8.31
N TYR A 89 4.99 7.91 8.29
CA TYR A 89 5.03 8.79 9.46
C TYR A 89 4.42 8.14 10.70
N VAL A 90 3.26 7.53 10.56
CA VAL A 90 2.59 6.87 11.69
C VAL A 90 3.36 5.65 12.15
N GLN A 91 3.87 4.83 11.23
CA GLN A 91 4.67 3.67 11.58
C GLN A 91 5.92 4.03 12.39
N GLU A 92 6.55 5.16 12.11
CA GLU A 92 7.72 5.61 12.87
C GLU A 92 7.39 6.15 14.26
N ASN A 93 6.23 6.79 14.40
CA ASN A 93 5.86 7.51 15.60
C ASN A 93 4.85 6.75 16.48
N ASP A 94 4.26 5.68 15.96
CA ASP A 94 3.32 4.82 16.67
C ASP A 94 3.69 3.35 16.49
N ILE A 95 4.43 2.80 17.44
CA ILE A 95 4.86 1.38 17.41
C ILE A 95 3.69 0.39 17.48
N GLY A 96 2.51 0.84 17.83
CA GLY A 96 1.29 0.03 17.85
C GLY A 96 0.61 -0.09 16.50
N PHE A 97 1.06 0.65 15.47
CA PHE A 97 0.51 0.58 14.12
C PHE A 97 1.36 -0.32 13.22
N ARG A 98 0.76 -1.39 12.75
CA ARG A 98 1.46 -2.48 12.05
C ARG A 98 1.28 -2.33 10.54
N VAL A 99 2.30 -1.86 9.85
CA VAL A 99 2.37 -1.87 8.38
C VAL A 99 2.93 -3.21 7.90
N ALA A 100 2.35 -3.75 6.83
CA ALA A 100 2.81 -5.00 6.24
C ALA A 100 4.25 -4.87 5.71
N PRO A 101 5.11 -5.90 5.88
CA PRO A 101 6.44 -5.92 5.27
C PRO A 101 6.34 -6.10 3.75
N LEU A 102 7.44 -5.83 3.05
CA LEU A 102 7.51 -5.88 1.59
C LEU A 102 6.99 -7.19 1.00
N GLU A 103 7.40 -8.31 1.55
CA GLU A 103 6.95 -9.64 1.07
C GLU A 103 5.42 -9.82 1.14
N ALA A 104 4.79 -9.38 2.22
CA ALA A 104 3.33 -9.43 2.36
C ALA A 104 2.64 -8.43 1.44
N ALA A 105 3.22 -7.24 1.26
CA ALA A 105 2.71 -6.23 0.35
C ALA A 105 2.74 -6.68 -1.12
N GLU A 106 3.82 -7.34 -1.56
CA GLU A 106 3.93 -7.92 -2.92
C GLU A 106 2.90 -9.01 -3.18
N LYS A 107 2.56 -9.80 -2.18
CA LYS A 107 1.48 -10.79 -2.29
C LYS A 107 0.11 -10.13 -2.36
N PHE A 108 -0.09 -9.05 -1.63
CA PHE A 108 -1.36 -8.34 -1.59
C PHE A 108 -1.64 -7.58 -2.89
N ALA A 109 -0.74 -6.69 -3.31
CA ALA A 109 -0.97 -5.87 -4.49
C ALA A 109 0.34 -5.47 -5.17
N LEU A 110 0.28 -5.28 -6.49
CA LEU A 110 1.38 -4.75 -7.30
C LEU A 110 0.95 -3.48 -8.04
N GLU A 111 1.91 -2.70 -8.49
CA GLU A 111 1.70 -1.51 -9.31
C GLU A 111 2.72 -1.45 -10.46
N SER A 112 3.75 -0.62 -10.39
CA SER A 112 4.67 -0.33 -11.51
C SER A 112 5.45 -1.55 -12.01
N ASN A 113 5.74 -2.52 -11.15
CA ASN A 113 6.44 -3.77 -11.46
C ASN A 113 5.48 -4.96 -11.66
N ALA A 114 4.19 -4.70 -11.85
CA ALA A 114 3.18 -5.77 -11.95
C ALA A 114 3.45 -6.72 -13.12
N ARG A 115 3.86 -6.19 -14.28
CA ARG A 115 4.14 -7.01 -15.45
C ARG A 115 5.24 -8.03 -15.17
N GLU A 116 6.38 -7.58 -14.65
CA GLU A 116 7.54 -8.41 -14.39
C GLU A 116 7.22 -9.51 -13.37
N LEU A 117 6.60 -9.13 -12.28
CA LEU A 117 6.33 -10.07 -11.19
C LEU A 117 5.24 -11.09 -11.55
N ILE A 118 4.19 -10.68 -12.25
CA ILE A 118 3.13 -11.60 -12.69
C ILE A 118 3.67 -12.55 -13.76
N THR A 119 4.47 -12.07 -14.69
CA THR A 119 5.12 -12.93 -15.70
C THR A 119 6.07 -13.94 -15.06
N ALA A 120 6.70 -13.59 -13.95
CA ALA A 120 7.50 -14.50 -13.13
C ALA A 120 6.66 -15.44 -12.23
N GLY A 121 5.33 -15.45 -12.36
CA GLY A 121 4.43 -16.33 -11.63
C GLY A 121 3.98 -15.83 -10.25
N ARG A 122 4.29 -14.59 -9.89
CA ARG A 122 3.82 -13.98 -8.64
C ARG A 122 2.46 -13.32 -8.86
N ILE A 123 1.39 -13.97 -8.42
CA ILE A 123 0.02 -13.49 -8.61
C ILE A 123 -0.50 -12.85 -7.31
N PRO A 124 -0.63 -11.51 -7.27
CA PRO A 124 -1.18 -10.82 -6.10
C PRO A 124 -2.71 -10.95 -6.06
N TRP A 125 -3.34 -10.51 -4.97
CA TRP A 125 -4.81 -10.35 -4.94
C TRP A 125 -5.28 -9.21 -5.85
N GLY A 126 -4.46 -8.17 -6.05
CA GLY A 126 -4.81 -7.08 -6.94
C GLY A 126 -3.66 -6.37 -7.61
N VAL A 127 -3.99 -5.55 -8.61
CA VAL A 127 -3.05 -4.64 -9.27
C VAL A 127 -3.67 -3.24 -9.28
N HIS A 128 -2.89 -2.27 -8.82
CA HIS A 128 -3.24 -0.85 -8.89
C HIS A 128 -2.70 -0.22 -10.17
N ALA A 129 -3.44 0.74 -10.73
CA ALA A 129 -3.09 1.46 -11.96
C ALA A 129 -2.66 0.53 -13.11
N TRP A 130 -3.33 -0.61 -13.22
CA TRP A 130 -3.03 -1.63 -14.23
C TRP A 130 -3.12 -1.07 -15.65
N GLU A 131 -4.00 -0.10 -15.92
CA GLU A 131 -4.15 0.57 -17.22
C GLU A 131 -2.85 1.23 -17.67
N LYS A 132 -2.09 1.73 -16.72
CA LYS A 132 -0.81 2.40 -16.95
C LYS A 132 0.35 1.41 -17.06
N TYR A 133 0.41 0.44 -16.16
CA TYR A 133 1.59 -0.41 -15.98
C TYR A 133 1.47 -1.79 -16.60
N TYR A 134 0.25 -2.31 -16.74
CA TYR A 134 0.01 -3.63 -17.31
C TYR A 134 -1.36 -3.72 -18.00
N PRO A 135 -1.62 -2.93 -19.07
CA PRO A 135 -2.93 -2.91 -19.73
C PRO A 135 -3.32 -4.27 -20.33
N GLU A 136 -2.35 -5.13 -20.65
CA GLU A 136 -2.61 -6.46 -21.21
C GLU A 136 -3.16 -7.45 -20.18
N ILE A 137 -3.11 -7.14 -18.89
CA ILE A 137 -3.59 -8.05 -17.84
C ILE A 137 -5.06 -8.42 -18.04
N ILE A 138 -5.88 -7.50 -18.57
CA ILE A 138 -7.30 -7.77 -18.86
C ILE A 138 -7.48 -8.72 -20.04
N LYS A 139 -6.56 -8.70 -21.01
CA LYS A 139 -6.65 -9.56 -22.19
C LYS A 139 -6.34 -11.03 -21.85
N ASN A 140 -5.69 -11.25 -20.75
CA ASN A 140 -5.32 -12.59 -20.29
C ASN A 140 -6.46 -13.12 -19.38
N GLU A 141 -7.48 -13.75 -20.00
CA GLU A 141 -8.68 -14.25 -19.29
C GLU A 141 -8.37 -15.18 -18.11
N GLN A 142 -7.18 -15.74 -18.05
CA GLN A 142 -6.70 -16.59 -16.96
C GLN A 142 -6.53 -15.83 -15.63
N TRP A 143 -6.36 -14.51 -15.68
CA TRP A 143 -6.07 -13.66 -14.51
C TRP A 143 -7.28 -12.91 -13.97
N ILE A 144 -8.36 -12.86 -14.76
CA ILE A 144 -9.60 -12.21 -14.31
C ILE A 144 -10.44 -13.26 -13.60
N TYR A 145 -10.56 -13.14 -12.28
CA TYR A 145 -11.54 -13.89 -11.52
C TYR A 145 -12.93 -13.57 -12.09
N ARG A 146 -13.45 -14.45 -12.93
CA ARG A 146 -14.87 -14.45 -13.24
C ARG A 146 -15.57 -14.85 -11.95
N SER A 147 -16.15 -13.88 -11.26
CA SER A 147 -17.18 -14.19 -10.29
C SER A 147 -18.25 -14.96 -11.06
N ASN A 148 -18.24 -16.28 -10.95
CA ASN A 148 -19.42 -17.05 -11.29
C ASN A 148 -20.51 -16.45 -10.42
N SER A 149 -21.37 -15.68 -11.05
CA SER A 149 -22.60 -15.13 -10.52
C SER A 149 -23.49 -16.30 -10.08
N HIS A 150 -23.20 -16.85 -8.94
CA HIS A 150 -24.17 -17.62 -8.17
C HIS A 150 -24.62 -16.68 -7.08
N ASN A 151 -25.81 -16.13 -7.35
CA ASN A 151 -26.70 -15.45 -6.45
C ASN A 151 -26.44 -15.82 -4.98
N ILE A 152 -25.90 -14.86 -4.24
CA ILE A 152 -26.10 -14.80 -2.79
C ILE A 152 -26.82 -13.48 -2.57
N PHE A 153 -28.14 -13.52 -2.65
CA PHE A 153 -29.05 -12.63 -1.94
C PHE A 153 -29.67 -13.43 -0.82
#